data_de53c37f763f03775cb573e26ffebae7
#
_entry.id   de53c37f763f03775cb573e26ffebae7
#
_cell.length_a   1.000
_cell.length_b   1.000
_cell.length_c   1.000
_cell.angle_alpha   90.00
_cell.angle_beta   90.00
_cell.angle_gamma   90.00
#
_symmetry.space_group_name_H-M   'P 1'
#
loop_
_entity.id
_entity.type
_entity.pdbx_description
1 polymer ?
#
loop_
_entity_poly.entity_id
_entity_poly.type
_entity_poly.pdbx_seq_one_letter_code
_entity_poly.pdbx_strand_id
1 'polypeptide(L)' 'MENKYMVAFAQNLKELMGNMSVTEFSKKIGIPQQTLSRYLLCQREISLNYLCKIADYFEEDIDVLLGRKDY' A
#
# COMPACT_ATOMS: atom_id res chain seq x y z
N MET A 1 5.82 1.52 17.96
CA MET A 1 5.65 2.94 17.63
C MET A 1 5.13 3.07 16.22
N GLU A 2 4.09 3.84 16.04
CA GLU A 2 3.48 3.99 14.71
C GLU A 2 4.33 4.86 13.80
N ASN A 3 4.44 4.42 12.56
CA ASN A 3 5.07 5.17 11.50
C ASN A 3 3.99 5.92 10.74
N LYS A 4 3.99 7.23 10.81
CA LYS A 4 2.95 8.06 10.18
C LYS A 4 2.84 7.84 8.68
N TYR A 5 3.96 7.52 8.03
CA TYR A 5 3.95 7.24 6.58
C TYR A 5 3.25 5.93 6.27
N MET A 6 3.43 4.92 7.13
CA MET A 6 2.73 3.65 6.97
C MET A 6 1.23 3.80 7.22
N VAL A 7 0.83 4.64 8.18
CA VAL A 7 -0.59 4.90 8.42
C VAL A 7 -1.23 5.53 7.19
N ALA A 8 -0.59 6.56 6.64
CA ALA A 8 -1.08 7.22 5.43
C ALA A 8 -1.10 6.25 4.25
N PHE A 9 -0.04 5.47 4.09
CA PHE A 9 0.05 4.48 3.01
C PHE A 9 -1.08 3.46 3.10
N ALA A 10 -1.34 2.92 4.30
CA ALA A 10 -2.39 1.92 4.48
C ALA A 10 -3.77 2.48 4.12
N GLN A 11 -4.06 3.71 4.54
CA GLN A 11 -5.31 4.37 4.21
C GLN A 11 -5.46 4.60 2.71
N ASN A 12 -4.42 5.11 2.08
CA ASN A 12 -4.42 5.38 0.65
C ASN A 12 -4.53 4.08 -0.16
N LEU A 13 -3.86 3.03 0.29
CA LEU A 13 -3.93 1.74 -0.38
C LEU A 13 -5.36 1.18 -0.33
N LYS A 14 -6.02 1.30 0.82
CA LYS A 14 -7.41 0.85 0.95
C LYS A 14 -8.32 1.58 -0.05
N GLU A 15 -8.13 2.88 -0.19
CA GLU A 15 -8.92 3.68 -1.12
C GLU A 15 -8.66 3.27 -2.57
N LEU A 16 -7.41 3.04 -2.91
CA LEU A 16 -7.04 2.62 -4.27
C LEU A 16 -7.57 1.24 -4.59
N MET A 17 -7.57 0.33 -3.63
CA MET A 17 -8.11 -1.00 -3.82
C MET A 17 -9.63 -0.99 -4.05
N GLY A 18 -10.33 -0.02 -3.45
CA GLY A 18 -11.77 0.06 -3.58
C GLY A 18 -12.46 -1.19 -3.07
N ASN A 19 -13.21 -1.86 -3.93
CA ASN A 19 -13.94 -3.08 -3.59
C ASN A 19 -13.10 -4.36 -3.77
N MET A 20 -11.85 -4.22 -4.19
CA MET A 20 -10.97 -5.36 -4.42
C MET A 20 -10.56 -5.98 -3.08
N SER A 21 -10.67 -7.28 -2.96
CA SER A 21 -10.20 -7.98 -1.76
C SER A 21 -8.69 -8.06 -1.74
N VAL A 22 -8.11 -8.30 -0.55
CA VAL A 22 -6.67 -8.50 -0.42
C VAL A 22 -6.23 -9.70 -1.24
N THR A 23 -7.03 -10.75 -1.29
CA THR A 23 -6.74 -11.94 -2.08
C THR A 23 -6.64 -11.61 -3.57
N GLU A 24 -7.61 -10.85 -4.08
CA GLU A 24 -7.60 -10.43 -5.48
C GLU A 24 -6.39 -9.56 -5.80
N PHE A 25 -6.13 -8.59 -4.94
CA PHE A 25 -5.02 -7.67 -5.15
C PHE A 25 -3.68 -8.41 -5.11
N SER A 26 -3.54 -9.35 -4.16
CA SER A 26 -2.35 -10.18 -4.06
C SER A 26 -2.04 -10.90 -5.39
N LYS A 27 -3.06 -11.47 -5.99
CA LYS A 27 -2.91 -12.17 -7.27
C LYS A 27 -2.52 -11.22 -8.40
N LYS A 28 -3.11 -10.04 -8.42
CA LYS A 28 -2.86 -9.06 -9.49
C LYS A 28 -1.47 -8.45 -9.40
N ILE A 29 -1.01 -8.15 -8.19
CA ILE A 29 0.26 -7.44 -8.00
C ILE A 29 1.44 -8.36 -7.75
N GLY A 30 1.19 -9.61 -7.37
CA GLY A 30 2.26 -10.57 -7.09
C GLY A 30 2.96 -10.36 -5.75
N ILE A 31 2.27 -9.78 -4.79
CA ILE A 31 2.77 -9.65 -3.41
C ILE A 31 1.97 -10.62 -2.54
N PRO A 32 2.61 -11.37 -1.64
CA PRO A 32 1.89 -12.32 -0.79
C PRO A 32 0.77 -11.67 0.00
N GLN A 33 -0.36 -12.36 0.09
CA GLN A 33 -1.56 -11.85 0.78
C GLN A 33 -1.28 -11.47 2.23
N GLN A 34 -0.52 -12.30 2.95
CA GLN A 34 -0.17 -12.00 4.35
C GLN A 34 0.63 -10.71 4.47
N THR A 35 1.53 -10.48 3.53
CA THR A 35 2.34 -9.26 3.51
C THR A 35 1.45 -8.04 3.31
N LEU A 36 0.54 -8.10 2.35
CA LEU A 36 -0.40 -7.00 2.09
C LEU A 36 -1.29 -6.74 3.31
N SER A 37 -1.78 -7.80 3.95
CA SER A 37 -2.62 -7.65 5.15
C SER A 37 -1.87 -6.94 6.26
N ARG A 38 -0.60 -7.26 6.45
CA ARG A 38 0.22 -6.60 7.47
C ARG A 38 0.44 -5.13 7.16
N TYR A 39 0.60 -4.78 5.89
CA TYR A 39 0.71 -3.37 5.49
C TYR A 39 -0.60 -2.62 5.80
N LEU A 40 -1.74 -3.20 5.47
CA LEU A 40 -3.04 -2.57 5.71
C LEU A 40 -3.32 -2.38 7.20
N LEU A 41 -2.77 -3.25 8.05
CA LEU A 41 -2.91 -3.17 9.50
C LEU A 41 -1.76 -2.39 10.17
N CYS A 42 -0.84 -1.85 9.39
CA CYS A 42 0.33 -1.11 9.88
C CYS A 42 1.20 -1.96 10.81
N GLN A 43 1.22 -3.27 10.61
CA GLN A 43 2.01 -4.20 11.40
C GLN A 43 3.42 -4.41 10.87
N ARG A 44 3.70 -3.89 9.68
CA ARG A 44 4.99 -4.05 9.03
C ARG A 44 5.23 -2.88 8.09
N GLU A 45 6.47 -2.40 8.05
CA GLU A 45 6.87 -1.37 7.10
C GLU A 45 7.06 -1.99 5.72
N ILE A 46 6.62 -1.26 4.69
CA ILE A 46 6.75 -1.73 3.32
C ILE A 46 8.19 -1.58 2.85
N SER A 47 8.67 -2.57 2.10
CA SER A 47 9.98 -2.48 1.45
C SER A 47 9.91 -1.50 0.28
N LEU A 48 11.07 -0.96 -0.10
CA LEU A 48 11.13 -0.05 -1.25
C LEU A 48 10.66 -0.72 -2.54
N ASN A 49 11.03 -1.99 -2.74
CA ASN A 49 10.62 -2.72 -3.93
C ASN A 49 9.11 -2.85 -4.04
N TYR A 50 8.47 -3.23 -2.93
CA TYR A 50 7.01 -3.38 -2.93
C TYR A 50 6.30 -2.04 -3.02
N LEU A 51 6.86 -1.01 -2.39
CA LEU A 51 6.30 0.34 -2.49
C LEU A 51 6.27 0.82 -3.93
N CYS A 52 7.38 0.68 -4.63
CA CYS A 52 7.46 1.04 -6.05
C CYS A 52 6.51 0.21 -6.90
N LYS A 53 6.41 -1.08 -6.59
CA LYS A 53 5.53 -1.98 -7.32
C LYS A 53 4.06 -1.57 -7.19
N ILE A 54 3.64 -1.20 -5.99
CA ILE A 54 2.27 -0.74 -5.75
C ILE A 54 2.02 0.61 -6.42
N ALA A 55 2.97 1.53 -6.30
CA ALA A 55 2.87 2.85 -6.93
C ALA A 55 2.74 2.71 -8.45
N ASP A 56 3.55 1.85 -9.05
CA ASP A 56 3.51 1.62 -10.50
C ASP A 56 2.19 0.98 -10.93
N TYR A 57 1.69 0.04 -10.14
CA TYR A 57 0.43 -0.64 -10.46
C TYR A 57 -0.73 0.33 -10.55
N PHE A 58 -0.80 1.27 -9.61
CA PHE A 58 -1.87 2.27 -9.59
C PHE A 58 -1.51 3.56 -10.33
N GLU A 59 -0.31 3.63 -10.88
CA GLU A 59 0.21 4.84 -11.53
C GLU A 59 0.11 6.04 -10.59
N GLU A 60 0.53 5.83 -9.34
CA GLU A 60 0.40 6.82 -8.28
C GLU A 60 1.76 7.33 -7.83
N ASP A 61 1.80 8.60 -7.43
CA ASP A 61 3.00 9.23 -6.87
C ASP A 61 3.28 8.66 -5.48
N ILE A 62 4.52 8.23 -5.24
CA ILE A 62 4.91 7.66 -3.95
C ILE A 62 4.70 8.68 -2.82
N ASP A 63 5.00 9.95 -3.06
CA ASP A 63 4.80 10.98 -2.04
C ASP A 63 3.32 11.12 -1.67
N VAL A 64 2.43 10.99 -2.64
CA VAL A 64 0.99 10.99 -2.37
C VAL A 64 0.60 9.77 -1.54
N LEU A 65 1.12 8.59 -1.89
CA LEU A 65 0.84 7.37 -1.13
C LEU A 65 1.27 7.48 0.32
N LEU A 66 2.39 8.14 0.57
CA LEU A 66 2.94 8.29 1.91
C LEU A 66 2.38 9.48 2.68
N GLY A 67 1.48 10.23 2.07
CA GLY A 67 0.89 11.41 2.70
C GLY A 67 1.84 12.60 2.79
N ARG A 68 2.89 12.62 1.98
CA ARG A 68 3.87 13.71 1.96
C ARG A 68 3.48 14.83 1.02
N LYS A 69 2.52 14.56 0.13
CA LYS A 69 2.10 15.49 -0.92
C LYS A 69 0.62 15.27 -1.19
N ASP A 70 -0.10 16.34 -1.43
CA ASP A 70 -1.50 16.27 -1.84
C ASP A 70 -1.60 16.22 -3.35
N TYR A 71 -2.76 15.79 -3.82
CA TYR A 71 -3.06 15.84 -5.25
C TYR A 71 -3.13 17.27 -5.78
#